data_69ae61e26fab6ac2cb94dccb999c160f
#
_entry.id   69ae61e26fab6ac2cb94dccb999c160f
#
_cell.length_a   1.000
_cell.length_b   1.000
_cell.length_c   1.000
_cell.angle_alpha   90.00
_cell.angle_beta   90.00
_cell.angle_gamma   90.00
#
_symmetry.space_group_name_H-M   'P 1'
#
loop_
_entity.id
_entity.type
_entity.pdbx_description
1 polymer ?
#
loop_
_entity_poly.entity_id
_entity_poly.type
_entity_poly.pdbx_seq_one_letter_code
_entity_poly.pdbx_strand_id
1 'polypeptide(L)'
;WVIMLEPTRVDDEIDEDIKNVEDMVSFEAMKAAFCIREDDVIDEAVQNKWNAIQKIFRDRSLQIMPRNLKMVKNYCAVGCRCMERDTPATKFAPLDYALSQKILPTINGNGENYRMLIEDLLKECTAQNMPISAKHLERMKRIAENNMGFYQFFSR
;
A
#
# COMPACT_ATOMS: atom_id res chain seq x y z
N TRP A 1 5.30 -0.67 -9.85
CA TRP A 1 4.76 0.12 -8.74
C TRP A 1 3.58 0.95 -9.21
N VAL A 2 2.51 0.98 -8.42
CA VAL A 2 1.35 1.84 -8.68
C VAL A 2 1.37 2.95 -7.64
N ILE A 3 1.46 4.18 -8.10
CA ILE A 3 1.30 5.37 -7.28
C ILE A 3 0.05 6.07 -7.80
N MET A 4 -0.98 6.14 -6.98
CA MET A 4 -2.19 6.86 -7.32
C MET A 4 -2.01 8.31 -6.89
N LEU A 5 -1.87 9.20 -7.86
CA LEU A 5 -1.88 10.63 -7.64
C LEU A 5 -3.32 11.11 -7.74
N GLU A 6 -3.82 11.74 -6.68
CA GLU A 6 -5.08 12.47 -6.76
C GLU A 6 -4.82 13.78 -7.49
N PRO A 7 -5.63 14.14 -8.51
CA PRO A 7 -5.51 15.45 -9.13
C PRO A 7 -5.85 16.50 -8.07
N THR A 8 -4.86 17.20 -7.60
CA THR A 8 -5.04 18.46 -6.88
C THR A 8 -5.34 19.53 -7.94
N ARG A 9 -6.27 20.46 -7.65
CA ARG A 9 -6.36 21.69 -8.43
C ARG A 9 -4.99 22.33 -8.39
N VAL A 10 -4.35 22.38 -9.53
CA VAL A 10 -3.21 23.27 -9.72
C VAL A 10 -3.86 24.66 -9.82
N ASP A 11 -3.80 25.44 -8.74
CA ASP A 11 -4.00 26.86 -8.87
C ASP A 11 -2.88 27.35 -9.81
N ASP A 12 -3.22 28.15 -10.82
CA ASP A 12 -2.36 28.52 -11.94
C ASP A 12 -1.10 29.35 -11.55
N GLU A 13 -0.77 29.44 -10.27
CA GLU A 13 0.51 29.91 -9.79
C GLU A 13 1.52 28.74 -9.86
N ILE A 14 2.08 28.58 -11.05
CA ILE A 14 3.34 27.82 -11.19
C ILE A 14 4.36 28.59 -10.35
N ASP A 15 4.68 28.02 -9.21
CA ASP A 15 5.71 28.55 -8.33
C ASP A 15 7.04 28.56 -9.15
N GLU A 16 7.49 29.73 -9.57
CA GLU A 16 8.71 29.91 -10.37
C GLU A 16 9.98 29.48 -9.60
N ASP A 17 9.83 29.09 -8.35
CA ASP A 17 10.88 28.58 -7.47
C ASP A 17 11.10 27.06 -7.57
N ILE A 18 11.00 26.45 -8.76
CA ILE A 18 11.63 25.15 -8.97
C ILE A 18 13.16 25.41 -8.94
N LYS A 19 13.71 25.43 -7.72
CA LYS A 19 15.15 25.43 -7.53
C LYS A 19 15.69 24.20 -8.23
N ASN A 20 16.61 24.40 -9.18
CA ASN A 20 17.39 23.32 -9.76
C ASN A 20 17.98 22.50 -8.61
N VAL A 21 17.56 21.24 -8.49
CA VAL A 21 18.15 20.32 -7.51
C VAL A 21 19.58 20.07 -7.98
N GLU A 22 20.54 20.77 -7.37
CA GLU A 22 21.98 20.65 -7.69
C GLU A 22 22.56 19.33 -7.18
N ASP A 23 21.86 18.65 -6.27
CA ASP A 23 22.32 17.40 -5.67
C ASP A 23 21.96 16.20 -6.55
N MET A 24 22.92 15.75 -7.35
CA MET A 24 22.80 14.49 -8.09
C MET A 24 23.08 13.31 -7.16
N VAL A 25 22.08 12.48 -6.94
CA VAL A 25 22.26 11.21 -6.21
C VAL A 25 22.77 10.15 -7.18
N SER A 26 23.90 9.51 -6.87
CA SER A 26 24.44 8.46 -7.73
C SER A 26 23.52 7.21 -7.74
N PHE A 27 23.56 6.46 -8.84
CA PHE A 27 22.80 5.21 -8.97
C PHE A 27 23.19 4.19 -7.88
N GLU A 28 24.48 4.11 -7.53
CA GLU A 28 24.99 3.26 -6.47
C GLU A 28 24.43 3.66 -5.11
N ALA A 29 24.34 4.95 -4.81
CA ALA A 29 23.75 5.45 -3.57
C ALA A 29 22.25 5.12 -3.51
N MET A 30 21.51 5.31 -4.60
CA MET A 30 20.11 4.92 -4.70
C MET A 30 19.93 3.40 -4.53
N LYS A 31 20.75 2.61 -5.19
CA LYS A 31 20.73 1.14 -5.07
C LYS A 31 21.04 0.71 -3.63
N ALA A 32 22.04 1.29 -3.00
CA ALA A 32 22.39 1.00 -1.61
C ALA A 32 21.28 1.37 -0.63
N ALA A 33 20.52 2.44 -0.91
CA ALA A 33 19.42 2.88 -0.06
C ALA A 33 18.16 1.99 -0.21
N PHE A 34 17.77 1.69 -1.44
CA PHE A 34 16.43 1.13 -1.73
C PHE A 34 16.39 -0.33 -2.17
N CYS A 35 17.53 -0.95 -2.53
CA CYS A 35 17.55 -2.38 -2.80
C CYS A 35 17.58 -3.19 -1.50
N ILE A 36 16.96 -4.37 -1.56
CA ILE A 36 17.00 -5.33 -0.46
C ILE A 36 18.44 -5.80 -0.22
N ARG A 37 18.83 -5.88 1.05
CA ARG A 37 20.13 -6.38 1.52
C ARG A 37 19.93 -7.74 2.19
N GLU A 38 21.01 -8.49 2.39
CA GLU A 38 20.96 -9.79 3.04
C GLU A 38 20.56 -9.71 4.53
N ASP A 39 20.86 -8.59 5.17
CA ASP A 39 20.55 -8.29 6.57
C ASP A 39 19.20 -7.58 6.79
N ASP A 40 18.48 -7.26 5.70
CA ASP A 40 17.16 -6.64 5.82
C ASP A 40 16.14 -7.61 6.45
N VAL A 41 15.59 -7.25 7.57
CA VAL A 41 14.62 -8.05 8.33
C VAL A 41 13.31 -7.28 8.46
N ILE A 42 12.22 -8.00 8.31
CA ILE A 42 10.89 -7.46 8.61
C ILE A 42 10.70 -7.47 10.12
N ASP A 43 10.30 -6.35 10.68
CA ASP A 43 9.87 -6.26 12.09
C ASP A 43 8.75 -7.28 12.38
N GLU A 44 8.82 -7.93 13.52
CA GLU A 44 7.88 -8.98 13.92
C GLU A 44 6.43 -8.48 13.93
N ALA A 45 6.18 -7.25 14.41
CA ALA A 45 4.85 -6.67 14.42
C ALA A 45 4.31 -6.47 13.00
N VAL A 46 5.15 -6.02 12.06
CA VAL A 46 4.80 -5.86 10.64
C VAL A 46 4.55 -7.22 9.99
N GLN A 47 5.38 -8.23 10.30
CA GLN A 47 5.19 -9.59 9.79
C GLN A 47 3.89 -10.22 10.29
N ASN A 48 3.58 -10.07 11.59
CA ASN A 48 2.35 -10.58 12.18
C ASN A 48 1.12 -9.92 11.56
N LYS A 49 1.19 -8.62 11.29
CA LYS A 49 0.13 -7.88 10.61
C LYS A 49 -0.04 -8.34 9.17
N TRP A 50 1.05 -8.52 8.44
CA TRP A 50 1.01 -9.08 7.09
C TRP A 50 0.37 -10.46 7.06
N ASN A 51 0.68 -11.33 8.03
CA ASN A 51 0.07 -12.65 8.16
C ASN A 51 -1.45 -12.55 8.40
N ALA A 52 -1.90 -11.60 9.21
CA ALA A 52 -3.32 -11.34 9.44
C ALA A 52 -4.05 -10.92 8.15
N ILE A 53 -3.46 -10.01 7.37
CA ILE A 53 -4.00 -9.61 6.07
C ILE A 53 -4.08 -10.80 5.10
N GLN A 54 -3.02 -11.62 5.01
CA GLN A 54 -3.06 -12.83 4.18
C GLN A 54 -4.16 -13.80 4.60
N LYS A 55 -4.43 -13.91 5.92
CA LYS A 55 -5.52 -14.73 6.45
C LYS A 55 -6.87 -14.23 5.96
N ILE A 56 -7.12 -12.91 5.98
CA ILE A 56 -8.36 -12.31 5.46
C ILE A 56 -8.61 -12.76 4.01
N PHE A 57 -7.60 -12.71 3.15
CA PHE A 57 -7.74 -13.18 1.76
C PHE A 57 -8.10 -14.68 1.69
N ARG A 58 -7.40 -15.52 2.46
CA ARG A 58 -7.67 -16.98 2.48
C ARG A 58 -9.06 -17.31 2.99
N ASP A 59 -9.53 -16.62 4.04
CA ASP A 59 -10.85 -16.83 4.64
C ASP A 59 -11.99 -16.47 3.65
N ARG A 60 -11.69 -15.63 2.64
CA ARG A 60 -12.60 -15.28 1.55
C ARG A 60 -12.35 -16.09 0.26
N SER A 61 -11.55 -17.16 0.32
CA SER A 61 -11.19 -17.99 -0.84
C SER A 61 -10.54 -17.21 -1.98
N LEU A 62 -9.87 -16.09 -1.65
CA LEU A 62 -9.14 -15.26 -2.59
C LEU A 62 -7.64 -15.43 -2.34
N GLN A 63 -6.86 -15.49 -3.42
CA GLN A 63 -5.42 -15.74 -3.33
C GLN A 63 -4.64 -14.51 -3.76
N ILE A 64 -3.61 -14.19 -2.97
CA ILE A 64 -2.59 -13.24 -3.38
C ILE A 64 -1.54 -13.99 -4.20
N MET A 65 -1.21 -13.47 -5.37
CA MET A 65 -0.20 -14.09 -6.24
C MET A 65 1.16 -14.20 -5.54
N PRO A 66 1.89 -15.33 -5.69
CA PRO A 66 3.20 -15.54 -5.05
C PRO A 66 4.20 -14.42 -5.31
N ARG A 67 4.19 -13.86 -6.52
CA ARG A 67 5.00 -12.69 -6.87
C ARG A 67 4.72 -11.49 -5.97
N ASN A 68 3.44 -11.19 -5.72
CA ASN A 68 3.04 -10.07 -4.88
C ASN A 68 3.40 -10.32 -3.42
N LEU A 69 3.27 -11.57 -2.93
CA LEU A 69 3.72 -11.94 -1.58
C LEU A 69 5.21 -11.63 -1.38
N LYS A 70 6.05 -12.02 -2.35
CA LYS A 70 7.50 -11.74 -2.32
C LYS A 70 7.78 -10.24 -2.38
N MET A 71 7.06 -9.51 -3.24
CA MET A 71 7.25 -8.06 -3.40
C MET A 71 6.89 -7.30 -2.13
N VAL A 72 5.80 -7.67 -1.45
CA VAL A 72 5.40 -7.06 -0.16
C VAL A 72 6.45 -7.33 0.90
N LYS A 73 6.92 -8.58 1.02
CA LYS A 73 7.98 -8.93 1.98
C LYS A 73 9.25 -8.10 1.76
N ASN A 74 9.73 -8.06 0.53
CA ASN A 74 10.94 -7.29 0.19
C ASN A 74 10.76 -5.79 0.49
N TYR A 75 9.60 -5.24 0.14
CA TYR A 75 9.32 -3.83 0.41
C TYR A 75 9.26 -3.54 1.91
N CYS A 76 8.58 -4.40 2.69
CA CYS A 76 8.50 -4.24 4.13
C CYS A 76 9.88 -4.36 4.79
N ALA A 77 10.75 -5.27 4.33
CA ALA A 77 12.11 -5.41 4.86
C ALA A 77 12.92 -4.12 4.66
N VAL A 78 12.95 -3.61 3.41
CA VAL A 78 13.61 -2.32 3.10
C VAL A 78 12.94 -1.16 3.85
N GLY A 79 11.62 -1.11 3.88
CA GLY A 79 10.86 -0.07 4.56
C GLY A 79 11.10 -0.06 6.08
N CYS A 80 11.24 -1.23 6.69
CA CYS A 80 11.59 -1.32 8.11
C CYS A 80 12.97 -0.73 8.43
N ARG A 81 13.89 -0.74 7.47
CA ARG A 81 15.20 -0.11 7.59
C ARG A 81 15.19 1.39 7.28
N CYS A 82 14.40 1.82 6.28
CA CYS A 82 14.52 3.16 5.71
C CYS A 82 13.46 4.16 6.20
N MET A 83 12.33 3.69 6.74
CA MET A 83 11.21 4.56 7.13
C MET A 83 11.23 4.82 8.64
N GLU A 84 10.92 6.04 9.04
CA GLU A 84 10.66 6.37 10.44
C GLU A 84 9.38 5.67 10.91
N ARG A 85 9.47 4.93 12.02
CA ARG A 85 8.38 4.12 12.58
C ARG A 85 8.22 4.29 14.08
N ASP A 86 8.66 5.41 14.60
CA ASP A 86 8.77 5.68 16.04
C ASP A 86 7.43 6.05 16.68
N THR A 87 6.40 6.25 15.87
CA THR A 87 5.06 6.57 16.37
C THR A 87 4.06 5.46 16.04
N PRO A 88 2.97 5.31 16.82
CA PRO A 88 1.88 4.40 16.47
C PRO A 88 1.30 4.63 15.07
N ALA A 89 1.32 5.87 14.58
CA ALA A 89 0.80 6.23 13.26
C ALA A 89 1.73 5.79 12.11
N THR A 90 3.04 5.68 12.36
CA THR A 90 4.03 5.33 11.34
C THR A 90 4.52 3.88 11.44
N LYS A 91 4.18 3.19 12.53
CA LYS A 91 4.67 1.83 12.81
C LYS A 91 4.48 0.85 11.65
N PHE A 92 3.33 0.91 10.99
CA PHE A 92 2.97 0.03 9.89
C PHE A 92 3.10 0.69 8.51
N ALA A 93 3.75 1.86 8.40
CA ALA A 93 3.91 2.58 7.14
C ALA A 93 4.47 1.69 6.00
N PRO A 94 5.52 0.85 6.20
CA PRO A 94 6.01 0.00 5.13
C PRO A 94 4.93 -0.94 4.58
N LEU A 95 4.10 -1.50 5.45
CA LEU A 95 3.02 -2.41 5.05
C LEU A 95 1.86 -1.65 4.40
N ASP A 96 1.51 -0.47 4.92
CA ASP A 96 0.46 0.37 4.36
C ASP A 96 0.77 0.77 2.91
N TYR A 97 1.99 1.24 2.64
CA TYR A 97 2.44 1.53 1.28
C TYR A 97 2.50 0.27 0.39
N ALA A 98 3.03 -0.85 0.91
CA ALA A 98 3.08 -2.09 0.15
C ALA A 98 1.70 -2.62 -0.20
N LEU A 99 0.76 -2.57 0.73
CA LEU A 99 -0.63 -3.00 0.53
C LEU A 99 -1.31 -2.14 -0.53
N SER A 100 -1.24 -0.81 -0.40
CA SER A 100 -1.86 0.13 -1.33
C SER A 100 -1.30 0.03 -2.76
N GLN A 101 -0.01 -0.24 -2.92
CA GLN A 101 0.67 -0.24 -4.21
C GLN A 101 0.74 -1.62 -4.89
N LYS A 102 0.67 -2.71 -4.15
CA LYS A 102 0.89 -4.06 -4.68
C LYS A 102 -0.29 -5.00 -4.56
N ILE A 103 -1.12 -4.82 -3.54
CA ILE A 103 -2.22 -5.74 -3.27
C ILE A 103 -3.55 -5.14 -3.70
N LEU A 104 -3.91 -3.95 -3.21
CA LEU A 104 -5.19 -3.34 -3.53
C LEU A 104 -5.43 -3.17 -5.03
N PRO A 105 -4.43 -2.79 -5.87
CA PRO A 105 -4.62 -2.71 -7.31
C PRO A 105 -4.95 -4.03 -8.01
N THR A 106 -4.70 -5.17 -7.34
CA THR A 106 -5.02 -6.50 -7.90
C THR A 106 -6.44 -6.97 -7.56
N ILE A 107 -7.11 -6.28 -6.66
CA ILE A 107 -8.49 -6.61 -6.30
C ILE A 107 -9.41 -6.11 -7.40
N ASN A 108 -10.08 -7.06 -8.07
CA ASN A 108 -10.97 -6.78 -9.18
C ASN A 108 -12.03 -7.88 -9.26
N GLY A 109 -13.27 -7.56 -8.92
CA GLY A 109 -14.36 -8.52 -8.96
C GLY A 109 -15.61 -8.05 -8.24
N ASN A 110 -16.61 -8.92 -8.23
CA ASN A 110 -17.91 -8.66 -7.63
C ASN A 110 -18.36 -9.82 -6.71
N GLY A 111 -19.48 -9.60 -6.05
CA GLY A 111 -20.11 -10.60 -5.20
C GLY A 111 -19.71 -10.50 -3.73
N GLU A 112 -20.33 -11.36 -2.95
CA GLU A 112 -20.28 -11.30 -1.48
C GLU A 112 -18.86 -11.48 -0.92
N ASN A 113 -18.05 -12.38 -1.51
CA ASN A 113 -16.66 -12.58 -1.07
C ASN A 113 -15.81 -11.33 -1.19
N TYR A 114 -15.98 -10.55 -2.29
CA TYR A 114 -15.28 -9.29 -2.48
C TYR A 114 -15.77 -8.21 -1.53
N ARG A 115 -17.09 -8.13 -1.31
CA ARG A 115 -17.68 -7.22 -0.32
C ARG A 115 -17.08 -7.44 1.06
N MET A 116 -17.13 -8.68 1.53
CA MET A 116 -16.61 -9.06 2.83
C MET A 116 -15.08 -8.89 2.92
N LEU A 117 -14.34 -9.16 1.82
CA LEU A 117 -12.89 -8.89 1.78
C LEU A 117 -12.60 -7.41 2.03
N ILE A 118 -13.27 -6.51 1.31
CA ILE A 118 -13.04 -5.07 1.45
C ILE A 118 -13.41 -4.58 2.84
N GLU A 119 -14.52 -5.06 3.41
CA GLU A 119 -14.96 -4.70 4.76
C GLU A 119 -13.98 -5.19 5.83
N ASP A 120 -13.49 -6.42 5.74
CA ASP A 120 -12.52 -6.98 6.69
C ASP A 120 -11.15 -6.27 6.59
N LEU A 121 -10.68 -5.99 5.37
CA LEU A 121 -9.46 -5.25 5.16
C LEU A 121 -9.58 -3.80 5.68
N LEU A 122 -10.70 -3.14 5.44
CA LEU A 122 -10.93 -1.78 5.93
C LEU A 122 -10.92 -1.74 7.46
N LYS A 123 -11.63 -2.68 8.10
CA LYS A 123 -11.61 -2.81 9.56
C LYS A 123 -10.20 -3.00 10.11
N GLU A 124 -9.43 -3.88 9.49
CA GLU A 124 -8.06 -4.18 9.91
C GLU A 124 -7.13 -2.97 9.70
N CYS A 125 -7.20 -2.30 8.55
CA CYS A 125 -6.37 -1.13 8.26
C CYS A 125 -6.69 0.04 9.19
N THR A 126 -7.99 0.28 9.48
CA THR A 126 -8.42 1.35 10.40
C THR A 126 -7.95 1.07 11.83
N ALA A 127 -8.10 -0.17 12.31
CA ALA A 127 -7.68 -0.56 13.65
C ALA A 127 -6.16 -0.44 13.88
N GLN A 128 -5.37 -0.43 12.82
CA GLN A 128 -3.90 -0.48 12.87
C GLN A 128 -3.22 0.80 12.37
N ASN A 129 -3.96 1.90 12.21
CA ASN A 129 -3.40 3.14 11.70
C ASN A 129 -2.67 2.97 10.35
N MET A 130 -3.34 2.32 9.39
CA MET A 130 -2.90 2.21 8.00
C MET A 130 -3.77 3.11 7.10
N PRO A 131 -3.60 4.43 7.17
CA PRO A 131 -4.54 5.40 6.62
C PRO A 131 -4.59 5.39 5.09
N ILE A 132 -3.48 5.09 4.41
CA ILE A 132 -3.40 5.09 2.95
C ILE A 132 -4.26 3.96 2.40
N SER A 133 -4.07 2.74 2.91
CA SER A 133 -4.86 1.58 2.51
C SER A 133 -6.33 1.74 2.89
N ALA A 134 -6.62 2.25 4.09
CA ALA A 134 -8.00 2.50 4.52
C ALA A 134 -8.72 3.46 3.56
N LYS A 135 -8.09 4.59 3.19
CA LYS A 135 -8.63 5.56 2.23
C LYS A 135 -8.94 4.92 0.87
N HIS A 136 -8.02 4.09 0.37
CA HIS A 136 -8.25 3.38 -0.90
C HIS A 136 -9.38 2.35 -0.81
N LEU A 137 -9.48 1.61 0.30
CA LEU A 137 -10.56 0.64 0.52
C LEU A 137 -11.93 1.33 0.62
N GLU A 138 -12.03 2.46 1.32
CA GLU A 138 -13.24 3.27 1.35
C GLU A 138 -13.66 3.76 -0.03
N ARG A 139 -12.67 4.21 -0.83
CA ARG A 139 -12.92 4.60 -2.22
C ARG A 139 -13.42 3.42 -3.05
N MET A 140 -12.80 2.24 -2.94
CA MET A 140 -13.24 1.03 -3.65
C MET A 140 -14.66 0.63 -3.26
N LYS A 141 -15.04 0.74 -1.98
CA LYS A 141 -16.39 0.51 -1.50
C LYS A 141 -17.39 1.47 -2.16
N ARG A 142 -17.09 2.76 -2.15
CA ARG A 142 -17.93 3.80 -2.80
C ARG A 142 -18.07 3.59 -4.31
N ILE A 143 -16.99 3.16 -4.99
CA ILE A 143 -17.04 2.81 -6.41
C ILE A 143 -18.00 1.63 -6.64
N ALA A 144 -17.92 0.59 -5.80
CA ALA A 144 -18.77 -0.58 -5.94
C ALA A 144 -20.26 -0.26 -5.71
N GLU A 145 -20.59 0.64 -4.78
CA GLU A 145 -21.96 1.11 -4.54
C GLU A 145 -22.58 1.75 -5.81
N ASN A 146 -21.75 2.44 -6.60
CA ASN A 146 -22.17 3.08 -7.86
C ASN A 146 -22.00 2.19 -9.11
N ASN A 147 -21.38 1.01 -8.96
CA ASN A 147 -21.04 0.11 -10.06
C ASN A 147 -21.52 -1.33 -9.83
N MET A 148 -22.80 -1.49 -9.48
CA MET A 148 -23.47 -2.78 -9.33
C MET A 148 -22.69 -3.79 -8.44
N GLY A 149 -22.00 -3.32 -7.41
CA GLY A 149 -21.23 -4.16 -6.50
C GLY A 149 -19.90 -4.65 -7.08
N PHE A 150 -19.35 -3.98 -8.09
CA PHE A 150 -18.08 -4.34 -8.68
C PHE A 150 -16.93 -3.56 -8.02
N TYR A 151 -16.11 -4.27 -7.27
CA TYR A 151 -14.96 -3.72 -6.54
C TYR A 151 -13.74 -3.64 -7.44
N GLN A 152 -13.17 -2.46 -7.59
CA GLN A 152 -11.96 -2.21 -8.36
C GLN A 152 -11.17 -1.04 -7.78
N PHE A 153 -9.85 -1.10 -7.94
CA PHE A 153 -8.97 -0.04 -7.44
C PHE A 153 -8.99 1.20 -8.34
N PHE A 154 -8.99 0.99 -9.66
CA PHE A 154 -9.07 2.07 -10.64
C PHE A 154 -10.53 2.28 -11.07
N SER A 155 -11.02 3.51 -10.97
CA SER A 155 -12.26 3.92 -11.66
C SER A 155 -11.90 4.34 -13.09
N ARG A 156 -12.68 3.86 -14.04
CA ARG A 156 -12.68 4.43 -15.39
C ARG A 156 -13.53 5.67 -15.43
#